data_37bff3d04a3f82ed0362309188f209e1
#
_entry.id   37bff3d04a3f82ed0362309188f209e1
#
_cell.length_a   1.000
_cell.length_b   1.000
_cell.length_c   1.000
_cell.angle_alpha   90.00
_cell.angle_beta   90.00
_cell.angle_gamma   90.00
#
_symmetry.space_group_name_H-M   'P 1'
#
loop_
_entity.id
_entity.type
_entity.pdbx_description
1 polymer ?
#
loop_
_entity_poly.entity_id
_entity_poly.type
_entity_poly.pdbx_seq_one_letter_code
_entity_poly.pdbx_strand_id
1 'polypeptide(L)'
;MKKALAEIYTPQNTLQATIYDNLIYFHNKKKEIDSSVYYANLLIKNGFERGDTLQIAKGYYRKAKSFFYQNDQINVLNNTFQSQRYYLLAGDSVNAGKRLLELSIAQTRLGDFPASQNSAVKALSLLKPSKDSFYIASSYNNLAATYRKLKDFDEAIEEYSNALKYINSSQDSLAVVNNIANVYAEKEDFKKSLGLLESILPLAENQNFINRIRDNYYFTKWLSEKTDITDSLELIMEARSKYNDLTGLLSSYDHLVKVNEKDSPKEALRYAKAYYETSRKLNSVTDEISALDYLVRLSPVNEIKPYALEHIRLNDSLIKSRDKVKNLFAKIKYDEEQKLEEIDQLEKISIQQQLEVLRGRNRLNIAILLGILLTGSAAVIYYYSKQRHKKERIREIHATEARISKKIHDELANDVYNVMTELENPDHSYKRGTVKKLESIYDRTRNISRENTPVTTSSGYREDLQDMLSQSVPQQTTLYLIGLKDISWSKLSTESKIVVHRVLQELMVNMKKHSEASIVKLNFRETSSKLTISYIDNGKGFSSAELKKGAGLKNVENRIDSIGGSFNFQPETTDGFSAQIVISF
;
A
#
# COMPACT_ATOMS: atom_id res chain seq x y z
N MET A 1 33.53 -25.06 4.38
CA MET A 1 33.14 -23.70 3.96
C MET A 1 33.78 -22.61 4.80
N LYS A 2 33.65 -22.55 6.16
CA LYS A 2 34.39 -21.59 7.00
C LYS A 2 35.93 -21.69 6.86
N LYS A 3 36.51 -22.89 6.67
CA LYS A 3 37.94 -23.09 6.38
C LYS A 3 38.36 -22.53 5.02
N ALA A 4 37.52 -22.65 3.98
CA ALA A 4 37.80 -22.09 2.66
C ALA A 4 37.82 -20.54 2.66
N LEU A 5 37.07 -19.87 3.57
CA LEU A 5 37.11 -18.42 3.74
C LEU A 5 38.45 -17.92 4.30
N ALA A 6 39.11 -18.70 5.16
CA ALA A 6 40.40 -18.30 5.74
C ALA A 6 41.56 -18.37 4.72
N GLU A 7 41.42 -19.19 3.68
CA GLU A 7 42.48 -19.40 2.67
C GLU A 7 42.39 -18.45 1.46
N ILE A 8 41.27 -17.67 1.32
CA ILE A 8 40.98 -16.85 0.12
C ILE A 8 40.82 -15.37 0.49
N TYR A 9 41.63 -14.88 1.43
CA TYR A 9 41.53 -13.48 1.86
C TYR A 9 42.26 -12.54 0.87
N THR A 10 41.67 -12.34 -0.32
CA THR A 10 42.02 -11.22 -1.20
C THR A 10 40.75 -10.47 -1.57
N PRO A 11 40.70 -9.13 -1.42
CA PRO A 11 39.49 -8.33 -1.65
C PRO A 11 38.93 -8.41 -3.08
N GLN A 12 39.67 -8.98 -4.02
CA GLN A 12 39.30 -9.04 -5.44
C GLN A 12 38.61 -10.36 -5.87
N ASN A 13 38.35 -11.28 -4.94
CA ASN A 13 37.88 -12.61 -5.32
C ASN A 13 36.35 -12.72 -5.35
N THR A 14 35.76 -12.91 -6.55
CA THR A 14 34.31 -13.17 -6.75
C THR A 14 33.81 -14.43 -6.02
N LEU A 15 34.71 -15.39 -5.73
CA LEU A 15 34.41 -16.60 -4.98
C LEU A 15 33.95 -16.26 -3.54
N GLN A 16 34.49 -15.22 -2.92
CA GLN A 16 34.15 -14.80 -1.57
C GLN A 16 32.68 -14.37 -1.45
N ALA A 17 32.19 -13.58 -2.43
CA ALA A 17 30.78 -13.18 -2.48
C ALA A 17 29.84 -14.40 -2.61
N THR A 18 30.18 -15.36 -3.43
CA THR A 18 29.43 -16.62 -3.58
C THR A 18 29.41 -17.43 -2.29
N ILE A 19 30.53 -17.48 -1.57
CA ILE A 19 30.63 -18.19 -0.28
C ILE A 19 29.72 -17.50 0.76
N TYR A 20 29.73 -16.17 0.85
CA TYR A 20 28.84 -15.44 1.75
C TYR A 20 27.38 -15.68 1.42
N ASP A 21 26.99 -15.62 0.14
CA ASP A 21 25.61 -15.85 -0.30
C ASP A 21 25.11 -17.24 0.08
N ASN A 22 25.94 -18.27 -0.11
CA ASN A 22 25.64 -19.66 0.29
C ASN A 22 25.55 -19.83 1.82
N LEU A 23 26.37 -19.11 2.59
CA LEU A 23 26.32 -19.15 4.06
C LEU A 23 25.03 -18.49 4.57
N ILE A 24 24.63 -17.37 3.97
CA ILE A 24 23.36 -16.71 4.29
C ILE A 24 22.19 -17.67 4.07
N TYR A 25 22.12 -18.31 2.89
CA TYR A 25 21.07 -19.28 2.58
C TYR A 25 21.05 -20.44 3.59
N PHE A 26 22.20 -21.01 3.92
CA PHE A 26 22.34 -22.12 4.87
C PHE A 26 21.86 -21.74 6.27
N HIS A 27 22.30 -20.58 6.80
CA HIS A 27 21.90 -20.13 8.12
C HIS A 27 20.42 -19.75 8.20
N ASN A 28 19.85 -19.16 7.14
CA ASN A 28 18.42 -18.92 7.05
C ASN A 28 17.61 -20.23 7.09
N LYS A 29 18.04 -21.26 6.38
CA LYS A 29 17.38 -22.58 6.40
C LYS A 29 17.43 -23.23 7.78
N LYS A 30 18.47 -22.95 8.56
CA LYS A 30 18.61 -23.39 9.95
C LYS A 30 17.94 -22.48 10.97
N LYS A 31 17.35 -21.39 10.54
CA LYS A 31 16.79 -20.32 11.41
C LYS A 31 17.83 -19.66 12.34
N GLU A 32 19.10 -19.70 11.96
CA GLU A 32 20.21 -19.05 12.65
C GLU A 32 20.38 -17.62 12.11
N ILE A 33 19.43 -16.74 12.46
CA ILE A 33 19.25 -15.44 11.80
C ILE A 33 20.44 -14.50 12.02
N ASP A 34 21.00 -14.44 13.24
CA ASP A 34 22.14 -13.57 13.53
C ASP A 34 23.35 -13.89 12.66
N SER A 35 23.64 -15.20 12.47
CA SER A 35 24.69 -15.65 11.56
C SER A 35 24.39 -15.27 10.11
N SER A 36 23.14 -15.40 9.68
CA SER A 36 22.73 -15.02 8.34
C SER A 36 22.90 -13.51 8.10
N VAL A 37 22.47 -12.67 9.05
CA VAL A 37 22.64 -11.21 9.01
C VAL A 37 24.13 -10.83 9.02
N TYR A 38 24.94 -11.51 9.81
CA TYR A 38 26.39 -11.28 9.84
C TYR A 38 27.02 -11.48 8.44
N TYR A 39 26.72 -12.61 7.78
CA TYR A 39 27.27 -12.88 6.43
C TYR A 39 26.66 -11.95 5.38
N ALA A 40 25.41 -11.52 5.53
CA ALA A 40 24.83 -10.51 4.64
C ALA A 40 25.56 -9.16 4.77
N ASN A 41 25.93 -8.74 5.98
CA ASN A 41 26.73 -7.54 6.19
C ASN A 41 28.12 -7.67 5.56
N LEU A 42 28.76 -8.85 5.63
CA LEU A 42 30.04 -9.09 4.95
C LEU A 42 29.89 -9.03 3.43
N LEU A 43 28.80 -9.57 2.88
CA LEU A 43 28.50 -9.50 1.45
C LEU A 43 28.33 -8.05 0.99
N ILE A 44 27.61 -7.22 1.76
CA ILE A 44 27.42 -5.80 1.50
C ILE A 44 28.75 -5.06 1.57
N LYS A 45 29.53 -5.28 2.64
CA LYS A 45 30.84 -4.64 2.83
C LYS A 45 31.78 -4.95 1.67
N ASN A 46 31.90 -6.22 1.28
CA ASN A 46 32.72 -6.64 0.14
C ASN A 46 32.25 -5.98 -1.17
N GLY A 47 30.93 -5.80 -1.35
CA GLY A 47 30.38 -5.06 -2.50
C GLY A 47 30.81 -3.59 -2.52
N PHE A 48 30.78 -2.89 -1.37
CA PHE A 48 31.27 -1.51 -1.26
C PHE A 48 32.76 -1.38 -1.54
N GLU A 49 33.58 -2.28 -0.99
CA GLU A 49 35.04 -2.29 -1.20
C GLU A 49 35.43 -2.50 -2.68
N ARG A 50 34.54 -3.15 -3.44
CA ARG A 50 34.76 -3.43 -4.87
C ARG A 50 34.04 -2.50 -5.82
N GLY A 51 33.18 -1.61 -5.31
CA GLY A 51 32.30 -0.78 -6.13
C GLY A 51 31.21 -1.61 -6.89
N ASP A 52 30.93 -2.82 -6.43
CA ASP A 52 29.93 -3.73 -7.07
C ASP A 52 28.53 -3.46 -6.53
N THR A 53 27.82 -2.54 -7.19
CA THR A 53 26.45 -2.14 -6.82
C THR A 53 25.45 -3.30 -6.88
N LEU A 54 25.64 -4.26 -7.80
CA LEU A 54 24.78 -5.43 -7.90
C LEU A 54 24.96 -6.37 -6.70
N GLN A 55 26.21 -6.57 -6.28
CA GLN A 55 26.49 -7.35 -5.08
C GLN A 55 25.92 -6.68 -3.81
N ILE A 56 26.03 -5.36 -3.68
CA ILE A 56 25.45 -4.60 -2.58
C ILE A 56 23.93 -4.82 -2.55
N ALA A 57 23.25 -4.70 -3.71
CA ALA A 57 21.82 -4.94 -3.84
C ALA A 57 21.40 -6.35 -3.38
N LYS A 58 22.14 -7.38 -3.81
CA LYS A 58 21.94 -8.78 -3.39
C LYS A 58 22.13 -8.95 -1.88
N GLY A 59 23.16 -8.33 -1.31
CA GLY A 59 23.45 -8.37 0.12
C GLY A 59 22.30 -7.82 0.96
N TYR A 60 21.76 -6.67 0.60
CA TYR A 60 20.57 -6.11 1.25
C TYR A 60 19.33 -6.98 1.08
N TYR A 61 19.12 -7.56 -0.10
CA TYR A 61 18.03 -8.51 -0.32
C TYR A 61 18.13 -9.73 0.60
N ARG A 62 19.30 -10.34 0.70
CA ARG A 62 19.54 -11.48 1.60
C ARG A 62 19.29 -11.12 3.05
N LYS A 63 19.73 -9.93 3.46
CA LYS A 63 19.53 -9.41 4.80
C LYS A 63 18.03 -9.19 5.11
N ALA A 64 17.26 -8.65 4.16
CA ALA A 64 15.82 -8.53 4.27
C ALA A 64 15.13 -9.89 4.46
N LYS A 65 15.54 -10.91 3.68
CA LYS A 65 15.04 -12.28 3.82
C LYS A 65 15.34 -12.88 5.19
N SER A 66 16.49 -12.58 5.78
CA SER A 66 16.83 -13.05 7.13
C SER A 66 15.88 -12.45 8.17
N PHE A 67 15.62 -11.15 8.12
CA PHE A 67 14.67 -10.49 9.01
C PHE A 67 13.22 -10.93 8.79
N PHE A 68 12.86 -11.33 7.56
CA PHE A 68 11.53 -11.88 7.29
C PHE A 68 11.25 -13.14 8.13
N TYR A 69 12.24 -14.01 8.33
CA TYR A 69 12.12 -15.20 9.19
C TYR A 69 12.00 -14.87 10.68
N GLN A 70 12.41 -13.68 11.11
CA GLN A 70 12.21 -13.16 12.47
C GLN A 70 10.89 -12.40 12.64
N ASN A 71 10.11 -12.23 11.55
CA ASN A 71 8.92 -11.35 11.53
C ASN A 71 9.23 -9.87 11.87
N ASP A 72 10.48 -9.43 11.68
CA ASP A 72 10.90 -8.04 11.87
C ASP A 72 10.58 -7.20 10.62
N GLN A 73 9.34 -6.76 10.55
CA GLN A 73 8.80 -6.05 9.38
C GLN A 73 9.54 -4.73 9.09
N ILE A 74 10.04 -4.03 10.11
CA ILE A 74 10.77 -2.77 9.95
C ILE A 74 12.10 -3.02 9.24
N ASN A 75 12.87 -4.00 9.70
CA ASN A 75 14.14 -4.34 9.08
C ASN A 75 13.95 -4.98 7.69
N VAL A 76 12.88 -5.75 7.47
CA VAL A 76 12.49 -6.23 6.13
C VAL A 76 12.32 -5.06 5.19
N LEU A 77 11.46 -4.09 5.54
CA LEU A 77 11.17 -2.92 4.70
C LEU A 77 12.43 -2.10 4.41
N ASN A 78 13.22 -1.78 5.44
CA ASN A 78 14.44 -0.98 5.28
C ASN A 78 15.44 -1.66 4.33
N ASN A 79 15.73 -2.94 4.57
CA ASN A 79 16.71 -3.65 3.74
C ASN A 79 16.18 -3.95 2.33
N THR A 80 14.87 -4.19 2.15
CA THR A 80 14.26 -4.33 0.83
C THR A 80 14.34 -3.02 0.05
N PHE A 81 14.10 -1.88 0.72
CA PHE A 81 14.25 -0.56 0.11
C PHE A 81 15.70 -0.30 -0.34
N GLN A 82 16.68 -0.57 0.53
CA GLN A 82 18.09 -0.43 0.15
C GLN A 82 18.45 -1.36 -1.04
N SER A 83 17.97 -2.60 -1.02
CA SER A 83 18.16 -3.52 -2.13
C SER A 83 17.58 -2.98 -3.44
N GLN A 84 16.36 -2.47 -3.41
CA GLN A 84 15.69 -1.87 -4.56
C GLN A 84 16.50 -0.71 -5.14
N ARG A 85 16.99 0.18 -4.28
CA ARG A 85 17.81 1.33 -4.66
C ARG A 85 19.10 0.90 -5.37
N TYR A 86 19.84 -0.03 -4.77
CA TYR A 86 21.10 -0.50 -5.37
C TYR A 86 20.88 -1.29 -6.66
N TYR A 87 19.75 -2.01 -6.83
CA TYR A 87 19.38 -2.60 -8.12
C TYR A 87 19.13 -1.52 -9.19
N LEU A 88 18.46 -0.40 -8.85
CA LEU A 88 18.30 0.72 -9.79
C LEU A 88 19.64 1.35 -10.16
N LEU A 89 20.54 1.58 -9.18
CA LEU A 89 21.88 2.09 -9.44
C LEU A 89 22.73 1.15 -10.31
N ALA A 90 22.48 -0.15 -10.20
CA ALA A 90 23.12 -1.17 -11.03
C ALA A 90 22.48 -1.30 -12.44
N GLY A 91 21.43 -0.54 -12.75
CA GLY A 91 20.66 -0.66 -14.01
C GLY A 91 19.74 -1.88 -14.07
N ASP A 92 19.61 -2.65 -12.98
CA ASP A 92 18.75 -3.85 -12.92
C ASP A 92 17.33 -3.48 -12.51
N SER A 93 16.60 -2.90 -13.46
CA SER A 93 15.20 -2.47 -13.26
C SER A 93 14.28 -3.62 -12.87
N VAL A 94 14.53 -4.83 -13.37
CA VAL A 94 13.69 -6.00 -13.10
C VAL A 94 13.76 -6.41 -11.64
N ASN A 95 14.98 -6.58 -11.10
CA ASN A 95 15.12 -6.90 -9.69
C ASN A 95 14.70 -5.76 -8.78
N ALA A 96 14.87 -4.50 -9.18
CA ALA A 96 14.31 -3.35 -8.48
C ALA A 96 12.77 -3.41 -8.41
N GLY A 97 12.10 -3.77 -9.51
CA GLY A 97 10.66 -3.97 -9.56
C GLY A 97 10.20 -5.12 -8.64
N LYS A 98 10.94 -6.24 -8.60
CA LYS A 98 10.67 -7.35 -7.67
C LYS A 98 10.76 -6.90 -6.20
N ARG A 99 11.71 -6.05 -5.86
CA ARG A 99 11.82 -5.50 -4.49
C ARG A 99 10.69 -4.53 -4.16
N LEU A 100 10.24 -3.74 -5.14
CA LEU A 100 9.07 -2.87 -4.96
C LEU A 100 7.79 -3.66 -4.70
N LEU A 101 7.60 -4.80 -5.37
CA LEU A 101 6.51 -5.71 -5.05
C LEU A 101 6.60 -6.25 -3.62
N GLU A 102 7.80 -6.67 -3.18
CA GLU A 102 8.00 -7.14 -1.80
C GLU A 102 7.73 -6.02 -0.77
N LEU A 103 8.13 -4.78 -1.07
CA LEU A 103 7.78 -3.60 -0.26
C LEU A 103 6.27 -3.39 -0.20
N SER A 104 5.60 -3.45 -1.34
CA SER A 104 4.14 -3.32 -1.42
C SER A 104 3.42 -4.37 -0.56
N ILE A 105 3.82 -5.63 -0.66
CA ILE A 105 3.25 -6.72 0.15
C ILE A 105 3.47 -6.47 1.66
N ALA A 106 4.67 -6.04 2.05
CA ALA A 106 4.98 -5.75 3.44
C ALA A 106 4.17 -4.55 3.97
N GLN A 107 4.00 -3.50 3.15
CA GLN A 107 3.18 -2.33 3.45
C GLN A 107 1.69 -2.69 3.60
N THR A 108 1.17 -3.58 2.74
CA THR A 108 -0.19 -4.12 2.88
C THR A 108 -0.37 -4.82 4.23
N ARG A 109 0.59 -5.66 4.64
CA ARG A 109 0.55 -6.35 5.95
C ARG A 109 0.55 -5.38 7.12
N LEU A 110 1.27 -4.28 7.02
CA LEU A 110 1.25 -3.20 8.01
C LEU A 110 -0.03 -2.35 7.96
N GLY A 111 -0.89 -2.56 6.95
CA GLY A 111 -2.08 -1.77 6.70
C GLY A 111 -1.77 -0.36 6.17
N ASP A 112 -0.57 -0.13 5.67
CA ASP A 112 -0.22 1.09 4.95
C ASP A 112 -0.58 0.93 3.47
N PHE A 113 -1.90 0.92 3.21
CA PHE A 113 -2.45 0.63 1.89
C PHE A 113 -2.01 1.63 0.82
N PRO A 114 -1.98 2.96 1.11
CA PRO A 114 -1.52 3.92 0.12
C PRO A 114 -0.02 3.79 -0.24
N ALA A 115 0.86 3.48 0.73
CA ALA A 115 2.26 3.22 0.41
C ALA A 115 2.41 1.91 -0.40
N SER A 116 1.59 0.90 -0.10
CA SER A 116 1.53 -0.34 -0.87
C SER A 116 1.14 -0.09 -2.32
N GLN A 117 0.11 0.72 -2.55
CA GLN A 117 -0.30 1.14 -3.89
C GLN A 117 0.86 1.77 -4.65
N ASN A 118 1.49 2.77 -4.06
CA ASN A 118 2.65 3.44 -4.63
C ASN A 118 3.76 2.47 -5.03
N SER A 119 4.10 1.55 -4.13
CA SER A 119 5.18 0.59 -4.36
C SER A 119 4.82 -0.40 -5.47
N ALA A 120 3.57 -0.90 -5.51
CA ALA A 120 3.12 -1.83 -6.53
C ALA A 120 3.09 -1.20 -7.93
N VAL A 121 2.70 0.09 -8.04
CA VAL A 121 2.68 0.85 -9.30
C VAL A 121 4.07 1.07 -9.85
N LYS A 122 4.99 1.43 -8.96
CA LYS A 122 6.39 1.50 -9.35
C LYS A 122 6.92 0.12 -9.77
N ALA A 123 6.52 -0.95 -9.06
CA ALA A 123 6.90 -2.30 -9.44
C ALA A 123 6.46 -2.61 -10.87
N LEU A 124 5.20 -2.35 -11.19
CA LEU A 124 4.64 -2.59 -12.52
C LEU A 124 5.37 -1.82 -13.63
N SER A 125 5.72 -0.54 -13.40
CA SER A 125 6.45 0.23 -14.41
C SER A 125 7.80 -0.37 -14.76
N LEU A 126 8.49 -0.92 -13.75
CA LEU A 126 9.80 -1.53 -13.94
C LEU A 126 9.71 -2.96 -14.47
N LEU A 127 8.65 -3.71 -14.15
CA LEU A 127 8.47 -5.11 -14.52
C LEU A 127 7.84 -5.29 -15.91
N LYS A 128 6.91 -4.42 -16.33
CA LYS A 128 6.24 -4.54 -17.62
C LYS A 128 7.20 -4.67 -18.81
N PRO A 129 8.30 -3.91 -18.92
CA PRO A 129 9.25 -4.05 -20.02
C PRO A 129 9.96 -5.41 -20.06
N SER A 130 10.11 -6.07 -18.90
CA SER A 130 10.82 -7.36 -18.79
C SER A 130 10.02 -8.56 -19.27
N LYS A 131 8.69 -8.41 -19.40
CA LYS A 131 7.74 -9.51 -19.69
C LYS A 131 7.78 -10.65 -18.65
N ASP A 132 8.24 -10.42 -17.42
CA ASP A 132 8.21 -11.37 -16.32
C ASP A 132 6.77 -11.50 -15.78
N SER A 133 5.98 -12.33 -16.47
CA SER A 133 4.54 -12.49 -16.26
C SER A 133 4.17 -12.79 -14.82
N PHE A 134 4.98 -13.60 -14.11
CA PHE A 134 4.70 -13.97 -12.72
C PHE A 134 4.74 -12.74 -11.78
N TYR A 135 5.81 -11.92 -11.87
CA TYR A 135 5.92 -10.74 -11.00
C TYR A 135 4.97 -9.62 -11.40
N ILE A 136 4.64 -9.51 -12.70
CA ILE A 136 3.63 -8.56 -13.18
C ILE A 136 2.25 -8.94 -12.62
N ALA A 137 1.84 -10.20 -12.79
CA ALA A 137 0.59 -10.72 -12.24
C ALA A 137 0.53 -10.55 -10.71
N SER A 138 1.61 -10.88 -10.01
CA SER A 138 1.69 -10.73 -8.55
C SER A 138 1.57 -9.28 -8.11
N SER A 139 2.13 -8.34 -8.87
CA SER A 139 2.02 -6.89 -8.60
C SER A 139 0.59 -6.41 -8.76
N TYR A 140 -0.06 -6.78 -9.85
CA TYR A 140 -1.47 -6.48 -10.08
C TYR A 140 -2.37 -7.11 -9.01
N ASN A 141 -2.14 -8.37 -8.67
CA ASN A 141 -2.91 -9.05 -7.62
C ASN A 141 -2.75 -8.37 -6.24
N ASN A 142 -1.53 -7.97 -5.86
CA ASN A 142 -1.33 -7.23 -4.61
C ASN A 142 -1.96 -5.84 -4.65
N LEU A 143 -1.89 -5.19 -5.80
CA LEU A 143 -2.50 -3.92 -6.09
C LEU A 143 -4.02 -4.01 -5.89
N ALA A 144 -4.67 -4.97 -6.54
CA ALA A 144 -6.09 -5.27 -6.43
C ALA A 144 -6.50 -5.57 -4.98
N ALA A 145 -5.73 -6.41 -4.27
CA ALA A 145 -5.99 -6.72 -2.87
C ALA A 145 -5.91 -5.48 -1.97
N THR A 146 -5.01 -4.56 -2.29
CA THR A 146 -4.86 -3.30 -1.56
C THR A 146 -6.04 -2.36 -1.81
N TYR A 147 -6.52 -2.22 -3.05
CA TYR A 147 -7.72 -1.46 -3.39
C TYR A 147 -8.98 -2.04 -2.74
N ARG A 148 -9.11 -3.37 -2.75
CA ARG A 148 -10.19 -4.03 -2.02
C ARG A 148 -10.19 -3.64 -0.53
N LYS A 149 -9.02 -3.57 0.12
CA LYS A 149 -8.91 -3.15 1.54
C LYS A 149 -9.28 -1.68 1.75
N LEU A 150 -9.10 -0.85 0.76
CA LEU A 150 -9.54 0.55 0.74
C LEU A 150 -11.02 0.70 0.36
N LYS A 151 -11.68 -0.42 0.01
CA LYS A 151 -13.04 -0.48 -0.54
C LYS A 151 -13.17 0.22 -1.90
N ASP A 152 -12.08 0.34 -2.64
CA ASP A 152 -12.03 0.84 -4.01
C ASP A 152 -12.27 -0.35 -4.94
N PHE A 153 -13.56 -0.81 -5.01
CA PHE A 153 -13.90 -2.11 -5.57
C PHE A 153 -13.75 -2.17 -7.09
N ASP A 154 -14.02 -1.05 -7.79
CA ASP A 154 -13.97 -1.01 -9.23
C ASP A 154 -12.52 -1.10 -9.73
N GLU A 155 -11.60 -0.39 -9.08
CA GLU A 155 -10.18 -0.52 -9.31
C GLU A 155 -9.63 -1.89 -8.91
N ALA A 156 -10.10 -2.46 -7.78
CA ALA A 156 -9.67 -3.79 -7.38
C ALA A 156 -10.00 -4.83 -8.46
N ILE A 157 -11.19 -4.76 -9.07
CA ILE A 157 -11.61 -5.69 -10.12
C ILE A 157 -10.80 -5.50 -11.40
N GLU A 158 -10.53 -4.23 -11.80
CA GLU A 158 -9.69 -4.02 -12.96
C GLU A 158 -8.30 -4.58 -12.75
N GLU A 159 -7.69 -4.36 -11.60
CA GLU A 159 -6.35 -4.86 -11.40
C GLU A 159 -6.27 -6.36 -11.24
N TYR A 160 -7.27 -7.01 -10.63
CA TYR A 160 -7.37 -8.46 -10.73
C TYR A 160 -7.52 -8.92 -12.18
N SER A 161 -8.33 -8.23 -12.99
CA SER A 161 -8.49 -8.54 -14.41
C SER A 161 -7.18 -8.31 -15.19
N ASN A 162 -6.40 -7.29 -14.81
CA ASN A 162 -5.07 -7.07 -15.35
C ASN A 162 -4.11 -8.20 -14.93
N ALA A 163 -4.18 -8.69 -13.69
CA ALA A 163 -3.39 -9.84 -13.25
C ALA A 163 -3.66 -11.08 -14.10
N LEU A 164 -4.92 -11.37 -14.41
CA LEU A 164 -5.32 -12.51 -15.25
C LEU A 164 -4.66 -12.52 -16.63
N LYS A 165 -4.37 -11.36 -17.21
CA LYS A 165 -3.70 -11.25 -18.52
C LYS A 165 -2.26 -11.79 -18.51
N TYR A 166 -1.66 -11.93 -17.32
CA TYR A 166 -0.28 -12.36 -17.14
C TYR A 166 -0.14 -13.72 -16.44
N ILE A 167 -1.25 -14.36 -16.07
CA ILE A 167 -1.24 -15.68 -15.42
C ILE A 167 -1.36 -16.76 -16.49
N ASN A 168 -0.39 -17.67 -16.51
CA ASN A 168 -0.37 -18.81 -17.42
C ASN A 168 -0.93 -20.11 -16.78
N SER A 169 -1.01 -20.14 -15.47
CA SER A 169 -1.55 -21.28 -14.71
C SER A 169 -3.07 -21.19 -14.59
N SER A 170 -3.78 -22.26 -14.97
CA SER A 170 -5.24 -22.34 -14.80
C SER A 170 -5.64 -22.22 -13.32
N GLN A 171 -4.93 -22.89 -12.41
CA GLN A 171 -5.24 -22.87 -10.98
C GLN A 171 -4.99 -21.49 -10.34
N ASP A 172 -3.92 -20.79 -10.75
CA ASP A 172 -3.67 -19.41 -10.27
C ASP A 172 -4.72 -18.43 -10.81
N SER A 173 -5.19 -18.65 -12.04
CA SER A 173 -6.30 -17.87 -12.62
C SER A 173 -7.57 -18.02 -11.82
N LEU A 174 -7.92 -19.25 -11.42
CA LEU A 174 -9.10 -19.51 -10.58
C LEU A 174 -9.01 -18.78 -9.23
N ALA A 175 -7.80 -18.71 -8.63
CA ALA A 175 -7.59 -18.00 -7.38
C ALA A 175 -7.86 -16.49 -7.52
N VAL A 176 -7.47 -15.90 -8.64
CA VAL A 176 -7.74 -14.50 -8.93
C VAL A 176 -9.24 -14.30 -9.20
N VAL A 177 -9.90 -15.19 -9.97
CA VAL A 177 -11.36 -15.12 -10.20
C VAL A 177 -12.12 -15.23 -8.89
N ASN A 178 -11.69 -16.10 -7.96
CA ASN A 178 -12.28 -16.16 -6.62
C ASN A 178 -12.11 -14.82 -5.85
N ASN A 179 -10.94 -14.16 -5.96
CA ASN A 179 -10.77 -12.86 -5.35
C ASN A 179 -11.68 -11.81 -5.99
N ILE A 180 -11.88 -11.88 -7.31
CA ILE A 180 -12.83 -11.10 -8.08
C ILE A 180 -14.25 -11.29 -7.53
N ALA A 181 -14.69 -12.50 -7.38
CA ALA A 181 -16.02 -12.82 -6.84
C ALA A 181 -16.22 -12.21 -5.44
N ASN A 182 -15.19 -12.30 -4.58
CA ASN A 182 -15.28 -11.70 -3.25
C ASN A 182 -15.42 -10.16 -3.28
N VAL A 183 -14.76 -9.50 -4.24
CA VAL A 183 -14.94 -8.05 -4.40
C VAL A 183 -16.37 -7.74 -4.88
N TYR A 184 -16.93 -8.57 -5.76
CA TYR A 184 -18.33 -8.43 -6.16
C TYR A 184 -19.30 -8.61 -4.98
N ALA A 185 -19.01 -9.58 -4.12
CA ALA A 185 -19.80 -9.76 -2.91
C ALA A 185 -19.73 -8.54 -1.98
N GLU A 186 -18.54 -7.97 -1.80
CA GLU A 186 -18.34 -6.76 -0.99
C GLU A 186 -18.96 -5.49 -1.62
N LYS A 187 -19.14 -5.50 -2.95
CA LYS A 187 -19.85 -4.46 -3.71
C LYS A 187 -21.36 -4.68 -3.74
N GLU A 188 -21.85 -5.76 -3.13
CA GLU A 188 -23.25 -6.18 -3.12
C GLU A 188 -23.81 -6.63 -4.49
N ASP A 189 -22.94 -6.88 -5.49
CA ASP A 189 -23.35 -7.55 -6.73
C ASP A 189 -23.28 -9.09 -6.56
N PHE A 190 -24.15 -9.58 -5.72
CA PHE A 190 -24.17 -11.00 -5.34
C PHE A 190 -24.37 -11.92 -6.53
N LYS A 191 -25.18 -11.51 -7.52
CA LYS A 191 -25.44 -12.31 -8.71
C LYS A 191 -24.15 -12.61 -9.48
N LYS A 192 -23.30 -11.60 -9.68
CA LYS A 192 -22.02 -11.83 -10.38
C LYS A 192 -21.03 -12.59 -9.51
N SER A 193 -20.99 -12.30 -8.21
CA SER A 193 -20.15 -13.06 -7.28
C SER A 193 -20.47 -14.54 -7.32
N LEU A 194 -21.75 -14.91 -7.14
CA LEU A 194 -22.19 -16.31 -7.15
C LEU A 194 -21.91 -16.97 -8.49
N GLY A 195 -22.23 -16.32 -9.61
CA GLY A 195 -21.97 -16.87 -10.95
C GLY A 195 -20.48 -17.14 -11.20
N LEU A 196 -19.59 -16.29 -10.73
CA LEU A 196 -18.15 -16.53 -10.81
C LEU A 196 -17.71 -17.71 -9.94
N LEU A 197 -18.16 -17.77 -8.67
CA LEU A 197 -17.81 -18.86 -7.76
C LEU A 197 -18.32 -20.21 -8.27
N GLU A 198 -19.55 -20.27 -8.81
CA GLU A 198 -20.12 -21.45 -9.45
C GLU A 198 -19.31 -21.90 -10.67
N SER A 199 -18.85 -20.96 -11.48
CA SER A 199 -18.06 -21.26 -12.69
C SER A 199 -16.69 -21.85 -12.39
N ILE A 200 -16.04 -21.45 -11.30
CA ILE A 200 -14.69 -21.91 -10.97
C ILE A 200 -14.67 -23.14 -10.06
N LEU A 201 -15.74 -23.41 -9.32
CA LEU A 201 -15.79 -24.52 -8.37
C LEU A 201 -15.50 -25.91 -9.02
N PRO A 202 -16.11 -26.27 -10.17
CA PRO A 202 -15.84 -27.57 -10.81
C PRO A 202 -14.43 -27.67 -11.42
N LEU A 203 -13.72 -26.55 -11.59
CA LEU A 203 -12.39 -26.49 -12.19
C LEU A 203 -11.26 -26.55 -11.14
N ALA A 204 -11.61 -26.44 -9.86
CA ALA A 204 -10.63 -26.44 -8.76
C ALA A 204 -10.22 -27.88 -8.41
N GLU A 205 -8.91 -28.12 -8.32
CA GLU A 205 -8.33 -29.43 -8.02
C GLU A 205 -7.90 -29.58 -6.55
N ASN A 206 -7.44 -28.48 -5.95
CA ASN A 206 -6.92 -28.49 -4.59
C ASN A 206 -8.04 -28.37 -3.56
N GLN A 207 -8.11 -29.29 -2.59
CA GLN A 207 -9.18 -29.36 -1.59
C GLN A 207 -9.28 -28.07 -0.73
N ASN A 208 -8.15 -27.48 -0.32
CA ASN A 208 -8.17 -26.23 0.44
C ASN A 208 -8.74 -25.09 -0.39
N PHE A 209 -8.45 -25.08 -1.70
CA PHE A 209 -9.00 -24.08 -2.61
C PHE A 209 -10.50 -24.32 -2.88
N ILE A 210 -10.94 -25.57 -3.04
CA ILE A 210 -12.37 -25.93 -3.13
C ILE A 210 -13.11 -25.43 -1.88
N ASN A 211 -12.57 -25.69 -0.70
CA ASN A 211 -13.16 -25.22 0.56
C ASN A 211 -13.23 -23.69 0.60
N ARG A 212 -12.21 -23.00 0.09
CA ARG A 212 -12.20 -21.53 -0.01
C ARG A 212 -13.32 -21.00 -0.91
N ILE A 213 -13.50 -21.62 -2.10
CA ILE A 213 -14.58 -21.23 -3.03
C ILE A 213 -15.95 -21.47 -2.39
N ARG A 214 -16.17 -22.65 -1.79
CA ARG A 214 -17.44 -23.01 -1.14
C ARG A 214 -17.78 -22.06 0.01
N ASP A 215 -16.81 -21.73 0.85
CA ASP A 215 -16.97 -20.80 1.96
C ASP A 215 -17.42 -19.42 1.46
N ASN A 216 -16.74 -18.90 0.45
CA ASN A 216 -17.11 -17.63 -0.18
C ASN A 216 -18.49 -17.70 -0.84
N TYR A 217 -18.81 -18.83 -1.50
CA TYR A 217 -20.10 -19.04 -2.15
C TYR A 217 -21.27 -19.01 -1.15
N TYR A 218 -21.19 -19.82 -0.10
CA TYR A 218 -22.26 -19.86 0.89
C TYR A 218 -22.38 -18.53 1.63
N PHE A 219 -21.27 -17.92 1.99
CA PHE A 219 -21.30 -16.61 2.63
C PHE A 219 -21.92 -15.53 1.72
N THR A 220 -21.58 -15.51 0.43
CA THR A 220 -22.20 -14.60 -0.54
C THR A 220 -23.69 -14.89 -0.71
N LYS A 221 -24.09 -16.16 -0.71
CA LYS A 221 -25.49 -16.57 -0.75
C LYS A 221 -26.26 -16.06 0.46
N TRP A 222 -25.70 -16.18 1.65
CA TRP A 222 -26.30 -15.60 2.85
C TRP A 222 -26.40 -14.06 2.78
N LEU A 223 -25.39 -13.39 2.26
CA LEU A 223 -25.46 -11.94 2.07
C LEU A 223 -26.63 -11.53 1.18
N SER A 224 -26.88 -12.30 0.12
CA SER A 224 -27.93 -12.05 -0.88
C SER A 224 -29.32 -12.40 -0.36
N GLU A 225 -29.49 -13.58 0.23
CA GLU A 225 -30.79 -14.20 0.48
C GLU A 225 -31.19 -14.20 1.96
N LYS A 226 -30.21 -13.99 2.85
CA LYS A 226 -30.36 -14.11 4.32
C LYS A 226 -30.87 -15.49 4.78
N THR A 227 -30.67 -16.52 3.96
CA THR A 227 -31.02 -17.90 4.30
C THR A 227 -30.02 -18.47 5.30
N ASP A 228 -30.46 -19.34 6.19
CA ASP A 228 -29.56 -20.05 7.10
C ASP A 228 -28.63 -20.98 6.32
N ILE A 229 -27.35 -20.77 6.48
CA ILE A 229 -26.27 -21.55 5.82
C ILE A 229 -25.23 -21.99 6.84
N THR A 230 -25.53 -21.89 8.12
CA THR A 230 -24.59 -22.16 9.22
C THR A 230 -24.00 -23.56 9.10
N ASP A 231 -24.83 -24.59 8.91
CA ASP A 231 -24.37 -25.98 8.76
C ASP A 231 -23.37 -26.13 7.59
N SER A 232 -23.64 -25.46 6.46
CA SER A 232 -22.72 -25.50 5.29
C SER A 232 -21.37 -24.89 5.59
N LEU A 233 -21.34 -23.77 6.30
CA LEU A 233 -20.08 -23.12 6.70
C LEU A 233 -19.35 -23.91 7.79
N GLU A 234 -20.07 -24.53 8.70
CA GLU A 234 -19.47 -25.41 9.73
C GLU A 234 -18.78 -26.62 9.10
N LEU A 235 -19.43 -27.30 8.14
CA LEU A 235 -18.83 -28.42 7.41
C LEU A 235 -17.52 -28.00 6.70
N ILE A 236 -17.49 -26.79 6.15
CA ILE A 236 -16.29 -26.26 5.49
C ILE A 236 -15.21 -25.94 6.54
N MET A 237 -15.59 -25.33 7.64
CA MET A 237 -14.68 -25.05 8.77
C MET A 237 -14.05 -26.35 9.30
N GLU A 238 -14.85 -27.41 9.51
CA GLU A 238 -14.35 -28.72 9.93
C GLU A 238 -13.39 -29.33 8.90
N ALA A 239 -13.74 -29.25 7.61
CA ALA A 239 -12.86 -29.71 6.54
C ALA A 239 -11.52 -28.95 6.56
N ARG A 240 -11.53 -27.62 6.71
CA ARG A 240 -10.31 -26.79 6.84
C ARG A 240 -9.49 -27.19 8.06
N SER A 241 -10.15 -27.44 9.19
CA SER A 241 -9.48 -27.93 10.41
C SER A 241 -8.78 -29.25 10.18
N LYS A 242 -9.45 -30.21 9.54
CA LYS A 242 -8.91 -31.52 9.19
C LYS A 242 -7.66 -31.45 8.29
N TYR A 243 -7.65 -30.49 7.34
CA TYR A 243 -6.52 -30.28 6.43
C TYR A 243 -5.48 -29.29 6.98
N ASN A 244 -5.62 -28.85 8.25
CA ASN A 244 -4.75 -27.87 8.90
C ASN A 244 -4.61 -26.55 8.12
N ASP A 245 -5.70 -26.12 7.44
CA ASP A 245 -5.75 -24.84 6.72
C ASP A 245 -6.09 -23.70 7.69
N LEU A 246 -5.13 -23.35 8.53
CA LEU A 246 -5.30 -22.30 9.55
C LEU A 246 -5.67 -20.94 8.93
N THR A 247 -5.12 -20.61 7.76
CA THR A 247 -5.42 -19.35 7.07
C THR A 247 -6.87 -19.34 6.57
N GLY A 248 -7.33 -20.47 6.02
CA GLY A 248 -8.74 -20.61 5.62
C GLY A 248 -9.69 -20.56 6.82
N LEU A 249 -9.32 -21.14 7.96
CA LEU A 249 -10.12 -21.07 9.19
C LEU A 249 -10.39 -19.64 9.66
N LEU A 250 -9.46 -18.69 9.49
CA LEU A 250 -9.72 -17.29 9.82
C LEU A 250 -10.95 -16.76 9.07
N SER A 251 -11.03 -17.03 7.75
CA SER A 251 -12.17 -16.60 6.94
C SER A 251 -13.46 -17.31 7.35
N SER A 252 -13.41 -18.64 7.62
CA SER A 252 -14.60 -19.39 8.07
C SER A 252 -15.13 -18.85 9.39
N TYR A 253 -14.26 -18.57 10.35
CA TYR A 253 -14.69 -18.00 11.63
C TYR A 253 -15.30 -16.61 11.45
N ASP A 254 -14.70 -15.74 10.66
CA ASP A 254 -15.24 -14.40 10.36
C ASP A 254 -16.65 -14.50 9.75
N HIS A 255 -16.84 -15.41 8.78
CA HIS A 255 -18.14 -15.65 8.15
C HIS A 255 -19.17 -16.23 9.16
N LEU A 256 -18.78 -17.23 9.95
CA LEU A 256 -19.66 -17.84 10.95
C LEU A 256 -20.06 -16.85 12.05
N VAL A 257 -19.16 -15.96 12.48
CA VAL A 257 -19.53 -14.88 13.39
C VAL A 257 -20.59 -14.00 12.77
N LYS A 258 -20.38 -13.51 11.54
CA LYS A 258 -21.31 -12.60 10.85
C LYS A 258 -22.68 -13.20 10.64
N VAL A 259 -22.74 -14.50 10.28
CA VAL A 259 -23.99 -15.21 10.05
C VAL A 259 -24.79 -15.37 11.35
N ASN A 260 -24.09 -15.68 12.45
CA ASN A 260 -24.73 -16.01 13.72
C ASN A 260 -24.89 -14.81 14.67
N GLU A 261 -24.25 -13.65 14.38
CA GLU A 261 -24.19 -12.51 15.31
C GLU A 261 -25.56 -12.05 15.80
N LYS A 262 -26.58 -12.10 14.91
CA LYS A 262 -27.91 -11.61 15.20
C LYS A 262 -28.81 -12.70 15.84
N ASP A 263 -28.81 -13.89 15.25
CA ASP A 263 -29.80 -14.92 15.55
C ASP A 263 -29.28 -15.91 16.61
N SER A 264 -27.97 -16.11 16.69
CA SER A 264 -27.30 -17.04 17.63
C SER A 264 -26.04 -16.42 18.26
N PRO A 265 -26.17 -15.36 19.08
CA PRO A 265 -25.02 -14.62 19.60
C PRO A 265 -24.03 -15.47 20.42
N LYS A 266 -24.52 -16.53 21.05
CA LYS A 266 -23.65 -17.46 21.81
C LYS A 266 -22.72 -18.25 20.89
N GLU A 267 -23.24 -18.72 19.75
CA GLU A 267 -22.43 -19.40 18.75
C GLU A 267 -21.47 -18.41 18.07
N ALA A 268 -21.95 -17.22 17.72
CA ALA A 268 -21.10 -16.15 17.21
C ALA A 268 -19.92 -15.85 18.15
N LEU A 269 -20.17 -15.79 19.46
CA LEU A 269 -19.12 -15.62 20.46
C LEU A 269 -18.12 -16.80 20.47
N ARG A 270 -18.60 -18.02 20.31
CA ARG A 270 -17.74 -19.22 20.21
C ARG A 270 -16.80 -19.12 19.01
N TYR A 271 -17.32 -18.75 17.84
CA TYR A 271 -16.49 -18.56 16.64
C TYR A 271 -15.55 -17.37 16.77
N ALA A 272 -15.97 -16.25 17.38
CA ALA A 272 -15.12 -15.10 17.63
C ALA A 272 -13.92 -15.45 18.52
N LYS A 273 -14.13 -16.28 19.55
CA LYS A 273 -13.03 -16.81 20.41
C LYS A 273 -12.06 -17.68 19.59
N ALA A 274 -12.58 -18.58 18.75
CA ALA A 274 -11.76 -19.43 17.88
C ALA A 274 -11.01 -18.60 16.82
N TYR A 275 -11.63 -17.56 16.29
CA TYR A 275 -11.00 -16.60 15.37
C TYR A 275 -9.81 -15.91 16.04
N TYR A 276 -10.01 -15.39 17.25
CA TYR A 276 -8.97 -14.75 18.05
C TYR A 276 -7.79 -15.68 18.33
N GLU A 277 -8.04 -16.91 18.79
CA GLU A 277 -7.01 -17.89 19.06
C GLU A 277 -6.21 -18.29 17.80
N THR A 278 -6.91 -18.43 16.68
CA THR A 278 -6.28 -18.80 15.41
C THR A 278 -5.46 -17.65 14.83
N SER A 279 -5.95 -16.41 14.90
CA SER A 279 -5.23 -15.22 14.47
C SER A 279 -3.93 -15.02 15.26
N ARG A 280 -3.95 -15.26 16.56
CA ARG A 280 -2.76 -15.25 17.42
C ARG A 280 -1.73 -16.32 17.02
N LYS A 281 -2.17 -17.55 16.76
CA LYS A 281 -1.29 -18.64 16.29
C LYS A 281 -0.58 -18.29 14.98
N LEU A 282 -1.26 -17.56 14.11
CA LEU A 282 -0.71 -17.12 12.82
C LEU A 282 0.04 -15.79 12.91
N ASN A 283 0.07 -15.12 14.06
CA ASN A 283 0.58 -13.76 14.25
C ASN A 283 -0.03 -12.75 13.26
N SER A 284 -1.34 -12.89 12.97
CA SER A 284 -2.06 -12.00 12.08
C SER A 284 -2.72 -10.87 12.87
N VAL A 285 -2.00 -9.77 13.06
CA VAL A 285 -2.45 -8.62 13.87
C VAL A 285 -3.77 -8.03 13.35
N THR A 286 -3.97 -7.99 12.03
CA THR A 286 -5.21 -7.47 11.44
C THR A 286 -6.41 -8.34 11.75
N ASP A 287 -6.26 -9.67 11.65
CA ASP A 287 -7.32 -10.62 12.00
C ASP A 287 -7.57 -10.64 13.51
N GLU A 288 -6.51 -10.50 14.31
CA GLU A 288 -6.61 -10.40 15.77
C GLU A 288 -7.43 -9.17 16.21
N ILE A 289 -7.20 -8.00 15.58
CA ILE A 289 -8.00 -6.80 15.82
C ILE A 289 -9.46 -7.03 15.40
N SER A 290 -9.71 -7.65 14.24
CA SER A 290 -11.08 -7.96 13.78
C SER A 290 -11.79 -8.92 14.73
N ALA A 291 -11.10 -9.94 15.20
CA ALA A 291 -11.65 -10.89 16.18
C ALA A 291 -11.98 -10.20 17.53
N LEU A 292 -11.11 -9.29 17.97
CA LEU A 292 -11.35 -8.50 19.19
C LEU A 292 -12.56 -7.57 19.06
N ASP A 293 -12.81 -6.99 17.87
CA ASP A 293 -14.04 -6.23 17.62
C ASP A 293 -15.29 -7.08 17.88
N TYR A 294 -15.32 -8.33 17.39
CA TYR A 294 -16.41 -9.26 17.68
C TYR A 294 -16.50 -9.61 19.16
N LEU A 295 -15.38 -9.89 19.81
CA LEU A 295 -15.35 -10.23 21.24
C LEU A 295 -15.86 -9.09 22.11
N VAL A 296 -15.52 -7.85 21.79
CA VAL A 296 -16.03 -6.66 22.49
C VAL A 296 -17.55 -6.53 22.34
N ARG A 297 -18.10 -6.85 21.17
CA ARG A 297 -19.54 -6.74 20.91
C ARG A 297 -20.37 -7.88 21.49
N LEU A 298 -19.82 -9.10 21.50
CA LEU A 298 -20.56 -10.33 21.80
C LEU A 298 -20.35 -10.84 23.22
N SER A 299 -19.27 -10.44 23.90
CA SER A 299 -18.96 -10.96 25.22
C SER A 299 -19.87 -10.39 26.32
N PRO A 300 -20.11 -11.14 27.38
CA PRO A 300 -20.76 -10.63 28.58
C PRO A 300 -20.00 -9.41 29.14
N VAL A 301 -20.73 -8.48 29.76
CA VAL A 301 -20.19 -7.19 30.25
C VAL A 301 -18.93 -7.34 31.11
N ASN A 302 -18.87 -8.38 31.93
CA ASN A 302 -17.73 -8.67 32.80
C ASN A 302 -16.46 -9.13 32.04
N GLU A 303 -16.60 -9.62 30.79
CA GLU A 303 -15.49 -10.10 29.95
C GLU A 303 -15.00 -9.07 28.92
N ILE A 304 -15.76 -8.01 28.66
CA ILE A 304 -15.48 -7.04 27.58
C ILE A 304 -14.19 -6.25 27.83
N LYS A 305 -13.94 -5.82 29.07
CA LYS A 305 -12.84 -4.92 29.40
C LYS A 305 -11.46 -5.42 28.93
N PRO A 306 -11.04 -6.67 29.18
CA PRO A 306 -9.74 -7.16 28.69
C PRO A 306 -9.66 -7.16 27.15
N TYR A 307 -10.74 -7.52 26.43
CA TYR A 307 -10.74 -7.50 24.98
C TYR A 307 -10.65 -6.09 24.41
N ALA A 308 -11.37 -5.12 24.99
CA ALA A 308 -11.29 -3.73 24.59
C ALA A 308 -9.90 -3.13 24.82
N LEU A 309 -9.27 -3.43 25.96
CA LEU A 309 -7.92 -2.98 26.25
C LEU A 309 -6.89 -3.57 25.29
N GLU A 310 -7.00 -4.85 24.95
CA GLU A 310 -6.12 -5.51 24.01
C GLU A 310 -6.32 -4.97 22.59
N HIS A 311 -7.56 -4.72 22.19
CA HIS A 311 -7.89 -4.06 20.92
C HIS A 311 -7.20 -2.68 20.80
N ILE A 312 -7.30 -1.85 21.86
CA ILE A 312 -6.62 -0.54 21.89
C ILE A 312 -5.11 -0.74 21.77
N ARG A 313 -4.54 -1.65 22.56
CA ARG A 313 -3.11 -1.92 22.57
C ARG A 313 -2.58 -2.33 21.18
N LEU A 314 -3.29 -3.22 20.51
CA LEU A 314 -2.90 -3.70 19.18
C LEU A 314 -3.06 -2.61 18.11
N ASN A 315 -4.16 -1.84 18.16
CA ASN A 315 -4.34 -0.70 17.26
C ASN A 315 -3.25 0.36 17.43
N ASP A 316 -2.94 0.74 18.68
CA ASP A 316 -1.86 1.68 18.97
C ASP A 316 -0.52 1.16 18.46
N SER A 317 -0.24 -0.13 18.66
CA SER A 317 0.97 -0.78 18.18
C SER A 317 1.05 -0.75 16.64
N LEU A 318 -0.05 -1.03 15.96
CA LEU A 318 -0.13 -1.01 14.51
C LEU A 318 0.06 0.40 13.97
N ILE A 319 -0.58 1.41 14.58
CA ILE A 319 -0.43 2.82 14.22
C ILE A 319 1.02 3.27 14.42
N LYS A 320 1.61 2.99 15.59
CA LYS A 320 3.02 3.30 15.86
C LYS A 320 3.97 2.63 14.88
N SER A 321 3.68 1.39 14.47
CA SER A 321 4.48 0.69 13.45
C SER A 321 4.36 1.37 12.09
N ARG A 322 3.15 1.78 11.70
CA ARG A 322 2.91 2.57 10.46
C ARG A 322 3.66 3.90 10.48
N ASP A 323 3.57 4.63 11.59
CA ASP A 323 4.26 5.91 11.74
C ASP A 323 5.78 5.77 11.69
N LYS A 324 6.33 4.72 12.33
CA LYS A 324 7.76 4.40 12.22
C LYS A 324 8.18 4.12 10.79
N VAL A 325 7.37 3.39 10.03
CA VAL A 325 7.65 3.10 8.61
C VAL A 325 7.55 4.38 7.77
N LYS A 326 6.50 5.18 7.98
CA LYS A 326 6.36 6.50 7.32
C LYS A 326 7.56 7.40 7.59
N ASN A 327 7.94 7.50 8.86
CA ASN A 327 9.08 8.32 9.28
C ASN A 327 10.39 7.80 8.70
N LEU A 328 10.56 6.47 8.62
CA LEU A 328 11.68 5.84 7.96
C LEU A 328 11.74 6.23 6.47
N PHE A 329 10.61 6.11 5.75
CA PHE A 329 10.57 6.50 4.33
C PHE A 329 10.74 8.00 4.13
N ALA A 330 10.13 8.83 4.98
CA ALA A 330 10.32 10.28 4.94
C ALA A 330 11.79 10.64 5.16
N LYS A 331 12.45 10.01 6.15
CA LYS A 331 13.87 10.20 6.43
C LYS A 331 14.73 9.72 5.26
N ILE A 332 14.48 8.54 4.72
CA ILE A 332 15.23 7.99 3.58
C ILE A 332 15.09 8.92 2.37
N LYS A 333 13.88 9.40 2.09
CA LYS A 333 13.63 10.34 1.00
C LYS A 333 14.40 11.66 1.23
N TYR A 334 14.35 12.17 2.44
CA TYR A 334 15.10 13.35 2.85
C TYR A 334 16.62 13.17 2.68
N ASP A 335 17.16 12.05 3.18
CA ASP A 335 18.60 11.75 3.05
C ASP A 335 19.01 11.57 1.57
N GLU A 336 18.11 11.08 0.70
CA GLU A 336 18.37 11.00 -0.74
C GLU A 336 18.37 12.36 -1.41
N GLU A 337 17.40 13.20 -1.10
CA GLU A 337 17.34 14.58 -1.60
C GLU A 337 18.59 15.36 -1.17
N GLN A 338 19.01 15.19 0.09
CA GLN A 338 20.25 15.77 0.61
C GLN A 338 21.49 15.31 -0.16
N LYS A 339 21.60 13.99 -0.41
CA LYS A 339 22.75 13.43 -1.14
C LYS A 339 22.77 13.83 -2.61
N LEU A 340 21.61 13.93 -3.25
CA LEU A 340 21.51 14.40 -4.64
C LEU A 340 21.93 15.87 -4.75
N GLU A 341 21.54 16.68 -3.76
CA GLU A 341 21.97 18.08 -3.69
C GLU A 341 23.47 18.22 -3.42
N GLU A 342 24.04 17.36 -2.56
CA GLU A 342 25.47 17.33 -2.31
C GLU A 342 26.25 16.91 -3.57
N ILE A 343 25.78 15.90 -4.30
CA ILE A 343 26.36 15.46 -5.58
C ILE A 343 26.27 16.59 -6.62
N ASP A 344 25.11 17.24 -6.76
CA ASP A 344 24.91 18.36 -7.68
C ASP A 344 25.82 19.55 -7.33
N GLN A 345 26.02 19.80 -6.04
CA GLN A 345 26.98 20.80 -5.57
C GLN A 345 28.44 20.40 -5.86
N LEU A 346 28.79 19.12 -5.63
CA LEU A 346 30.14 18.62 -5.93
C LEU A 346 30.41 18.56 -7.44
N GLU A 347 29.43 18.21 -8.28
CA GLU A 347 29.56 18.31 -9.74
C GLU A 347 29.74 19.77 -10.19
N LYS A 348 28.94 20.69 -9.63
CA LYS A 348 29.09 22.13 -9.92
C LYS A 348 30.44 22.64 -9.50
N ILE A 349 30.93 22.23 -8.32
CA ILE A 349 32.28 22.59 -7.85
C ILE A 349 33.34 21.98 -8.77
N SER A 350 33.19 20.70 -9.17
CA SER A 350 34.11 20.01 -10.09
C SER A 350 34.17 20.72 -11.46
N ILE A 351 33.00 21.08 -11.99
CA ILE A 351 32.91 21.83 -13.27
C ILE A 351 33.55 23.23 -13.14
N GLN A 352 33.32 23.90 -12.01
CA GLN A 352 33.96 25.21 -11.73
C GLN A 352 35.48 25.08 -11.63
N GLN A 353 36.01 24.06 -10.93
CA GLN A 353 37.44 23.80 -10.86
C GLN A 353 38.08 23.50 -12.23
N GLN A 354 37.40 22.69 -13.06
CA GLN A 354 37.85 22.41 -14.43
C GLN A 354 37.85 23.68 -15.30
N LEU A 355 36.83 24.52 -15.12
CA LEU A 355 36.78 25.81 -15.82
C LEU A 355 37.87 26.80 -15.35
N GLU A 356 38.20 26.79 -14.06
CA GLU A 356 39.33 27.58 -13.50
C GLU A 356 40.68 27.10 -14.01
N VAL A 357 40.88 25.78 -14.10
CA VAL A 357 42.11 25.19 -14.68
C VAL A 357 42.27 25.56 -16.17
N LEU A 358 41.16 25.53 -16.92
CA LEU A 358 41.15 25.93 -18.34
C LEU A 358 41.36 27.42 -18.55
N ARG A 359 40.82 28.26 -17.66
CA ARG A 359 40.94 29.72 -17.70
C ARG A 359 42.24 30.25 -17.08
N GLY A 360 42.81 29.54 -16.09
CA GLY A 360 44.11 29.84 -15.51
C GLY A 360 45.29 29.78 -16.51
N ARG A 361 45.08 29.15 -17.65
CA ARG A 361 46.01 29.17 -18.79
C ARG A 361 45.97 30.48 -19.61
N ASN A 362 44.90 31.25 -19.48
CA ASN A 362 44.78 32.51 -20.20
C ASN A 362 44.84 33.70 -19.23
N ARG A 363 45.95 34.41 -19.25
CA ARG A 363 46.32 35.57 -18.40
C ARG A 363 45.43 36.82 -18.59
N LEU A 364 44.11 36.75 -18.39
CA LEU A 364 43.23 37.92 -18.41
C LEU A 364 42.45 38.06 -17.08
N ASN A 365 42.94 38.86 -16.14
CA ASN A 365 42.80 38.44 -14.79
C ASN A 365 42.12 39.31 -13.76
N ILE A 366 41.77 40.50 -14.01
CA ILE A 366 41.15 41.36 -12.98
C ILE A 366 39.60 41.37 -13.12
N ALA A 367 39.08 41.31 -14.34
CA ALA A 367 37.62 41.26 -14.59
C ALA A 367 37.03 39.91 -14.19
N ILE A 368 37.82 38.83 -14.23
CA ILE A 368 37.40 37.48 -13.85
C ILE A 368 37.29 37.35 -12.31
N LEU A 369 38.19 37.98 -11.54
CA LEU A 369 38.12 38.01 -10.08
C LEU A 369 36.83 38.68 -9.55
N LEU A 370 36.40 39.76 -10.19
CA LEU A 370 35.14 40.43 -9.87
C LEU A 370 33.93 39.59 -10.25
N GLY A 371 33.99 38.88 -11.40
CA GLY A 371 32.94 37.92 -11.82
C GLY A 371 32.84 36.72 -10.88
N ILE A 372 33.98 36.20 -10.40
CA ILE A 372 34.03 35.09 -9.43
C ILE A 372 33.46 35.51 -8.06
N LEU A 373 33.75 36.75 -7.62
CA LEU A 373 33.22 37.30 -6.37
C LEU A 373 31.68 37.49 -6.44
N LEU A 374 31.16 37.93 -7.58
CA LEU A 374 29.73 38.09 -7.84
C LEU A 374 29.01 36.73 -7.91
N THR A 375 29.59 35.74 -8.57
CA THR A 375 29.01 34.39 -8.64
C THR A 375 29.11 33.67 -7.30
N GLY A 376 30.16 33.90 -6.50
CA GLY A 376 30.30 33.37 -5.15
C GLY A 376 29.24 33.92 -4.19
N SER A 377 28.95 35.22 -4.25
CA SER A 377 27.91 35.83 -3.41
C SER A 377 26.51 35.38 -3.81
N ALA A 378 26.23 35.25 -5.13
CA ALA A 378 24.95 34.71 -5.63
C ALA A 378 24.77 33.24 -5.24
N ALA A 379 25.82 32.43 -5.28
CA ALA A 379 25.80 31.04 -4.83
C ALA A 379 25.59 30.91 -3.31
N VAL A 380 26.16 31.84 -2.53
CA VAL A 380 25.94 31.90 -1.07
C VAL A 380 24.52 32.30 -0.74
N ILE A 381 23.96 33.29 -1.43
CA ILE A 381 22.56 33.70 -1.26
C ILE A 381 21.60 32.54 -1.67
N TYR A 382 21.88 31.86 -2.78
CA TYR A 382 21.15 30.70 -3.22
C TYR A 382 21.28 29.53 -2.23
N TYR A 383 22.45 29.26 -1.68
CA TYR A 383 22.69 28.25 -0.65
C TYR A 383 21.88 28.54 0.63
N TYR A 384 21.86 29.78 1.12
CA TYR A 384 21.10 30.19 2.29
C TYR A 384 19.57 30.12 2.05
N SER A 385 19.09 30.53 0.87
CA SER A 385 17.69 30.40 0.48
C SER A 385 17.28 28.93 0.47
N LYS A 386 18.07 28.05 -0.12
CA LYS A 386 17.81 26.61 -0.23
C LYS A 386 17.87 25.88 1.12
N GLN A 387 18.78 26.28 2.03
CA GLN A 387 18.85 25.80 3.41
C GLN A 387 17.60 26.19 4.22
N ARG A 388 17.07 27.38 3.96
CA ARG A 388 15.85 27.87 4.61
C ARG A 388 14.62 27.01 4.22
N HIS A 389 14.44 26.74 2.93
CA HIS A 389 13.36 25.85 2.45
C HIS A 389 13.48 24.42 2.97
N LYS A 390 14.71 23.90 3.18
CA LYS A 390 14.91 22.58 3.79
C LYS A 390 14.43 22.53 5.25
N LYS A 391 14.74 23.57 6.04
CA LYS A 391 14.30 23.65 7.44
C LYS A 391 12.78 23.77 7.57
N GLU A 392 12.15 24.50 6.65
CA GLU A 392 10.68 24.63 6.59
C GLU A 392 10.04 23.28 6.31
N ARG A 393 10.56 22.50 5.34
CA ARG A 393 10.04 21.17 4.98
C ARG A 393 10.13 20.15 6.12
N ILE A 394 11.25 20.14 6.86
CA ILE A 394 11.41 19.29 8.05
C ILE A 394 10.38 19.65 9.13
N ARG A 395 10.15 20.96 9.33
CA ARG A 395 9.14 21.43 10.29
C ARG A 395 7.73 21.01 9.91
N GLU A 396 7.39 21.03 8.61
CA GLU A 396 6.10 20.57 8.12
C GLU A 396 5.90 19.06 8.33
N ILE A 397 6.94 18.24 8.10
CA ILE A 397 6.89 16.80 8.38
C ILE A 397 6.63 16.57 9.88
N HIS A 398 7.43 17.16 10.76
CA HIS A 398 7.24 17.01 12.21
C HIS A 398 5.89 17.56 12.73
N ALA A 399 5.43 18.68 12.15
CA ALA A 399 4.11 19.21 12.48
C ALA A 399 2.98 18.27 12.04
N THR A 400 3.14 17.60 10.90
CA THR A 400 2.18 16.61 10.40
C THR A 400 2.17 15.35 11.29
N GLU A 401 3.34 14.85 11.67
CA GLU A 401 3.49 13.72 12.60
C GLU A 401 2.83 14.01 13.97
N ALA A 402 3.12 15.19 14.53
CA ALA A 402 2.52 15.61 15.80
C ALA A 402 0.98 15.75 15.70
N ARG A 403 0.48 16.27 14.57
CA ARG A 403 -0.96 16.39 14.31
C ARG A 403 -1.65 15.03 14.17
N ILE A 404 -1.00 14.08 13.48
CA ILE A 404 -1.50 12.72 13.32
C ILE A 404 -1.56 12.03 14.68
N SER A 405 -0.46 12.07 15.44
CA SER A 405 -0.39 11.45 16.77
C SER A 405 -1.43 12.04 17.72
N LYS A 406 -1.60 13.36 17.72
CA LYS A 406 -2.62 14.03 18.52
C LYS A 406 -4.04 13.63 18.08
N LYS A 407 -4.32 13.62 16.77
CA LYS A 407 -5.63 13.26 16.24
C LYS A 407 -5.99 11.80 16.57
N ILE A 408 -5.01 10.89 16.50
CA ILE A 408 -5.18 9.49 16.88
C ILE A 408 -5.48 9.38 18.39
N HIS A 409 -4.70 10.06 19.22
CA HIS A 409 -4.90 10.02 20.67
C HIS A 409 -6.24 10.63 21.08
N ASP A 410 -6.57 11.81 20.57
CA ASP A 410 -7.75 12.55 21.02
C ASP A 410 -9.07 11.94 20.47
N GLU A 411 -9.08 11.45 19.23
CA GLU A 411 -10.27 10.86 18.62
C GLU A 411 -10.43 9.38 18.96
N LEU A 412 -9.35 8.56 18.82
CA LEU A 412 -9.44 7.13 19.00
C LEU A 412 -9.49 6.70 20.48
N ALA A 413 -8.62 7.29 21.32
CA ALA A 413 -8.58 6.93 22.73
C ALA A 413 -9.88 7.32 23.47
N ASN A 414 -10.42 8.51 23.16
CA ASN A 414 -11.70 8.95 23.72
C ASN A 414 -12.89 8.10 23.25
N ASP A 415 -12.92 7.75 21.95
CA ASP A 415 -13.99 6.92 21.39
C ASP A 415 -13.96 5.51 21.98
N VAL A 416 -12.77 4.93 22.15
CA VAL A 416 -12.60 3.61 22.78
C VAL A 416 -12.94 3.66 24.26
N TYR A 417 -12.51 4.70 24.98
CA TYR A 417 -12.86 4.91 26.39
C TYR A 417 -14.38 5.00 26.59
N ASN A 418 -15.07 5.74 25.73
CA ASN A 418 -16.53 5.85 25.74
C ASN A 418 -17.22 4.49 25.50
N VAL A 419 -16.70 3.69 24.56
CA VAL A 419 -17.19 2.33 24.31
C VAL A 419 -16.94 1.41 25.52
N MET A 420 -15.77 1.50 26.17
CA MET A 420 -15.48 0.74 27.40
C MET A 420 -16.43 1.12 28.53
N THR A 421 -16.66 2.41 28.74
CA THR A 421 -17.58 2.91 29.78
C THR A 421 -19.03 2.49 29.54
N GLU A 422 -19.47 2.44 28.26
CA GLU A 422 -20.80 1.92 27.90
C GLU A 422 -20.92 0.40 28.14
N LEU A 423 -19.85 -0.36 27.96
CA LEU A 423 -19.83 -1.80 28.16
C LEU A 423 -19.79 -2.21 29.65
N GLU A 424 -19.30 -1.33 30.51
CA GLU A 424 -19.30 -1.52 31.98
C GLU A 424 -20.68 -1.27 32.62
N ASN A 425 -21.65 -0.72 31.90
CA ASN A 425 -22.98 -0.39 32.40
C ASN A 425 -23.92 -1.63 32.34
N PRO A 426 -24.62 -1.99 33.44
CA PRO A 426 -25.36 -3.26 33.56
C PRO A 426 -26.66 -3.36 32.72
N ASP A 427 -27.09 -2.33 32.05
CA ASP A 427 -28.39 -2.27 31.35
C ASP A 427 -28.32 -2.89 29.94
N HIS A 428 -29.14 -3.92 29.69
CA HIS A 428 -29.03 -4.87 28.57
C HIS A 428 -29.44 -4.38 27.16
N SER A 429 -29.73 -3.08 26.97
CA SER A 429 -30.25 -2.61 25.68
C SER A 429 -29.20 -2.18 24.63
N TYR A 430 -27.92 -2.28 24.93
CA TYR A 430 -26.82 -1.55 24.27
C TYR A 430 -26.11 -2.23 23.09
N LYS A 431 -26.36 -3.51 22.78
CA LYS A 431 -25.53 -4.25 21.79
C LYS A 431 -25.46 -3.63 20.39
N ARG A 432 -26.50 -2.98 19.93
CA ARG A 432 -26.57 -2.40 18.58
C ARG A 432 -25.85 -1.05 18.44
N GLY A 433 -25.86 -0.26 19.51
CA GLY A 433 -25.19 1.06 19.54
C GLY A 433 -23.66 0.94 19.61
N THR A 434 -23.18 0.02 20.40
CA THR A 434 -21.74 -0.22 20.65
C THR A 434 -21.03 -0.77 19.41
N VAL A 435 -21.69 -1.64 18.66
CA VAL A 435 -21.19 -2.12 17.34
C VAL A 435 -20.98 -0.96 16.38
N LYS A 436 -21.98 -0.07 16.23
CA LYS A 436 -21.85 1.12 15.37
C LYS A 436 -20.74 2.08 15.82
N LYS A 437 -20.48 2.17 17.13
CA LYS A 437 -19.38 2.99 17.64
C LYS A 437 -18.02 2.38 17.32
N LEU A 438 -17.86 1.07 17.47
CA LEU A 438 -16.64 0.36 17.09
C LEU A 438 -16.36 0.42 15.58
N GLU A 439 -17.39 0.28 14.75
CA GLU A 439 -17.29 0.53 13.31
C GLU A 439 -16.84 1.97 13.01
N SER A 440 -17.42 2.96 13.71
CA SER A 440 -17.03 4.36 13.59
C SER A 440 -15.57 4.60 13.98
N ILE A 441 -15.08 3.96 15.04
CA ILE A 441 -13.68 4.03 15.48
C ILE A 441 -12.75 3.44 14.41
N TYR A 442 -13.12 2.28 13.87
CA TYR A 442 -12.36 1.64 12.79
C TYR A 442 -12.30 2.52 11.54
N ASP A 443 -13.45 3.08 11.12
CA ASP A 443 -13.52 3.97 9.95
C ASP A 443 -12.74 5.27 10.16
N ARG A 444 -12.76 5.87 11.35
CA ARG A 444 -11.96 7.07 11.67
C ARG A 444 -10.47 6.78 11.65
N THR A 445 -10.04 5.70 12.28
CA THR A 445 -8.63 5.28 12.27
C THR A 445 -8.12 5.07 10.85
N ARG A 446 -8.93 4.42 10.04
CA ARG A 446 -8.64 4.17 8.63
C ARG A 446 -8.60 5.46 7.81
N ASN A 447 -9.50 6.41 8.05
CA ASN A 447 -9.51 7.70 7.36
C ASN A 447 -8.29 8.54 7.75
N ILE A 448 -7.92 8.57 9.04
CA ILE A 448 -6.69 9.24 9.51
C ILE A 448 -5.45 8.66 8.85
N SER A 449 -5.38 7.34 8.74
CA SER A 449 -4.28 6.66 8.03
C SER A 449 -4.20 7.07 6.55
N ARG A 450 -5.35 7.07 5.85
CA ARG A 450 -5.43 7.46 4.42
C ARG A 450 -5.04 8.92 4.18
N GLU A 451 -5.54 9.86 4.99
CA GLU A 451 -5.25 11.30 4.83
C GLU A 451 -3.76 11.61 4.98
N ASN A 452 -3.04 10.83 5.75
CA ASN A 452 -1.66 11.11 6.14
C ASN A 452 -0.61 10.26 5.42
N THR A 453 -1.01 9.38 4.50
CA THR A 453 -0.07 8.59 3.71
C THR A 453 0.68 9.45 2.71
N PRO A 454 2.00 9.36 2.63
CA PRO A 454 2.78 10.09 1.63
C PRO A 454 2.40 9.70 0.20
N VAL A 455 2.31 10.67 -0.69
CA VAL A 455 2.20 10.48 -2.14
C VAL A 455 3.60 10.59 -2.73
N THR A 456 4.02 9.62 -3.50
CA THR A 456 5.29 9.71 -4.23
C THR A 456 5.18 10.78 -5.31
N THR A 457 6.10 11.72 -5.33
CA THR A 457 6.10 12.84 -6.30
C THR A 457 7.36 12.87 -7.17
N SER A 458 8.28 11.91 -6.99
CA SER A 458 9.53 11.74 -7.73
C SER A 458 9.36 10.98 -9.06
N SER A 459 10.44 10.48 -9.63
CA SER A 459 10.40 9.56 -10.77
C SER A 459 9.58 8.31 -10.39
N GLY A 460 8.50 8.02 -11.05
CA GLY A 460 7.57 6.95 -10.70
C GLY A 460 6.18 7.43 -10.32
N TYR A 461 5.97 8.76 -10.23
CA TYR A 461 4.64 9.32 -9.94
C TYR A 461 3.55 8.78 -10.87
N ARG A 462 3.85 8.64 -12.17
CA ARG A 462 2.90 8.11 -13.16
C ARG A 462 2.46 6.70 -12.77
N GLU A 463 3.44 5.90 -12.42
CA GLU A 463 3.28 4.51 -12.03
C GLU A 463 2.46 4.42 -10.75
N ASP A 464 2.82 5.19 -9.73
CA ASP A 464 2.08 5.34 -8.49
C ASP A 464 0.61 5.73 -8.74
N LEU A 465 0.40 6.71 -9.63
CA LEU A 465 -0.92 7.16 -9.99
C LEU A 465 -1.70 6.07 -10.74
N GLN A 466 -1.06 5.40 -11.69
CA GLN A 466 -1.67 4.31 -12.44
C GLN A 466 -2.10 3.17 -11.52
N ASP A 467 -1.26 2.82 -10.55
CA ASP A 467 -1.50 1.75 -9.61
C ASP A 467 -2.57 2.13 -8.60
N MET A 468 -2.55 3.36 -8.08
CA MET A 468 -3.61 3.89 -7.25
C MET A 468 -4.95 3.83 -7.99
N LEU A 469 -5.00 4.24 -9.25
CA LEU A 469 -6.21 4.22 -10.04
C LEU A 469 -6.68 2.79 -10.32
N SER A 470 -5.77 1.92 -10.65
CA SER A 470 -6.06 0.55 -11.03
C SER A 470 -6.50 -0.31 -9.84
N GLN A 471 -5.95 -0.10 -8.61
CA GLN A 471 -6.36 -0.76 -7.37
C GLN A 471 -7.65 -0.22 -6.81
N SER A 472 -8.06 0.94 -7.30
CA SER A 472 -9.30 1.57 -6.89
C SER A 472 -10.52 1.09 -7.68
N VAL A 473 -10.51 0.17 -8.65
CA VAL A 473 -11.65 -0.31 -9.46
C VAL A 473 -12.13 -1.70 -9.00
N PRO A 474 -13.43 -1.92 -8.73
CA PRO A 474 -14.00 -3.24 -8.44
C PRO A 474 -13.81 -4.21 -9.61
N GLN A 475 -13.78 -5.50 -9.31
CA GLN A 475 -13.58 -6.56 -10.31
C GLN A 475 -14.60 -6.58 -11.47
N GLN A 476 -15.71 -5.88 -11.33
CA GLN A 476 -16.77 -5.85 -12.36
C GLN A 476 -16.70 -4.63 -13.24
N THR A 477 -15.84 -3.68 -12.91
CA THR A 477 -15.76 -2.43 -13.66
C THR A 477 -14.48 -2.42 -14.48
N THR A 478 -14.59 -2.16 -15.74
CA THR A 478 -13.46 -1.96 -16.63
C THR A 478 -12.97 -0.51 -16.54
N LEU A 479 -11.69 -0.31 -16.16
CA LEU A 479 -11.06 1.01 -16.21
C LEU A 479 -10.31 1.20 -17.51
N TYR A 480 -10.62 2.26 -18.20
CA TYR A 480 -9.85 2.73 -19.35
C TYR A 480 -9.01 3.93 -18.92
N LEU A 481 -7.69 3.77 -18.92
CA LEU A 481 -6.73 4.85 -18.74
C LEU A 481 -6.19 5.25 -20.11
N ILE A 482 -6.65 6.38 -20.62
CA ILE A 482 -6.30 6.87 -21.95
C ILE A 482 -5.34 8.05 -21.79
N GLY A 483 -4.21 8.04 -22.49
CA GLY A 483 -3.26 9.15 -22.52
C GLY A 483 -2.40 9.32 -21.27
N LEU A 484 -2.53 8.49 -20.24
CA LEU A 484 -1.76 8.59 -19.00
C LEU A 484 -0.25 8.50 -19.22
N LYS A 485 0.16 7.70 -20.21
CA LYS A 485 1.58 7.50 -20.57
C LYS A 485 2.16 8.68 -21.36
N ASP A 486 1.29 9.47 -21.97
CA ASP A 486 1.68 10.55 -22.85
C ASP A 486 1.87 11.88 -22.11
N ILE A 487 1.61 11.90 -20.80
CA ILE A 487 1.72 13.09 -19.96
C ILE A 487 3.14 13.28 -19.45
N SER A 488 3.64 14.49 -19.61
CA SER A 488 4.93 14.95 -19.08
C SER A 488 4.83 15.30 -17.59
N TRP A 489 4.67 14.30 -16.73
CA TRP A 489 4.47 14.47 -15.28
C TRP A 489 5.59 15.26 -14.57
N SER A 490 6.77 15.32 -15.17
CA SER A 490 7.90 16.11 -14.66
C SER A 490 7.65 17.63 -14.70
N LYS A 491 6.72 18.10 -15.53
CA LYS A 491 6.34 19.52 -15.61
C LYS A 491 5.46 19.96 -14.44
N LEU A 492 4.76 19.04 -13.79
CA LEU A 492 3.90 19.34 -12.65
C LEU A 492 4.70 19.55 -11.38
N SER A 493 4.31 20.56 -10.59
CA SER A 493 4.84 20.79 -9.25
C SER A 493 4.56 19.59 -8.33
N THR A 494 5.34 19.46 -7.27
CA THR A 494 5.11 18.44 -6.24
C THR A 494 3.69 18.54 -5.66
N GLU A 495 3.22 19.77 -5.39
CA GLU A 495 1.88 20.02 -4.87
C GLU A 495 0.81 19.58 -5.87
N SER A 496 0.96 19.94 -7.16
CA SER A 496 0.01 19.54 -8.20
C SER A 496 -0.10 18.02 -8.34
N LYS A 497 1.02 17.31 -8.23
CA LYS A 497 1.03 15.83 -8.25
C LYS A 497 0.26 15.24 -7.07
N ILE A 498 0.51 15.76 -5.85
CA ILE A 498 -0.20 15.33 -4.65
C ILE A 498 -1.71 15.61 -4.78
N VAL A 499 -2.07 16.80 -5.25
CA VAL A 499 -3.46 17.18 -5.44
C VAL A 499 -4.14 16.30 -6.48
N VAL A 500 -3.51 16.08 -7.64
CA VAL A 500 -4.03 15.18 -8.68
C VAL A 500 -4.25 13.77 -8.13
N HIS A 501 -3.26 13.22 -7.44
CA HIS A 501 -3.36 11.90 -6.85
C HIS A 501 -4.53 11.82 -5.86
N ARG A 502 -4.65 12.79 -4.95
CA ARG A 502 -5.73 12.81 -3.94
C ARG A 502 -7.10 13.03 -4.55
N VAL A 503 -7.19 13.90 -5.55
CA VAL A 503 -8.45 14.17 -6.25
C VAL A 503 -8.93 12.95 -7.02
N LEU A 504 -8.05 12.30 -7.77
CA LEU A 504 -8.39 11.08 -8.49
C LEU A 504 -8.74 9.95 -7.53
N GLN A 505 -8.00 9.79 -6.44
CA GLN A 505 -8.32 8.84 -5.37
C GLN A 505 -9.71 9.07 -4.80
N GLU A 506 -10.10 10.32 -4.55
CA GLU A 506 -11.43 10.68 -4.03
C GLU A 506 -12.54 10.40 -5.05
N LEU A 507 -12.32 10.75 -6.33
CA LEU A 507 -13.28 10.44 -7.39
C LEU A 507 -13.52 8.94 -7.51
N MET A 508 -12.46 8.15 -7.42
CA MET A 508 -12.55 6.71 -7.51
C MET A 508 -13.25 6.10 -6.28
N VAL A 509 -13.03 6.65 -5.08
CA VAL A 509 -13.76 6.27 -3.87
C VAL A 509 -15.25 6.59 -3.99
N ASN A 510 -15.58 7.75 -4.53
CA ASN A 510 -16.97 8.17 -4.73
C ASN A 510 -17.67 7.26 -5.75
N MET A 511 -17.01 6.94 -6.84
CA MET A 511 -17.49 6.01 -7.85
C MET A 511 -17.84 4.64 -7.23
N LYS A 512 -16.93 4.08 -6.47
CA LYS A 512 -17.07 2.81 -5.78
C LYS A 512 -18.22 2.75 -4.78
N LYS A 513 -18.42 3.85 -4.04
CA LYS A 513 -19.47 3.93 -3.03
C LYS A 513 -20.85 4.18 -3.63
N HIS A 514 -20.91 4.82 -4.80
CA HIS A 514 -22.13 5.46 -5.24
C HIS A 514 -22.51 5.15 -6.70
N SER A 515 -21.55 4.78 -7.57
CA SER A 515 -21.81 4.76 -9.00
C SER A 515 -22.38 3.45 -9.54
N GLU A 516 -22.00 2.29 -8.99
CA GLU A 516 -22.32 0.95 -9.56
C GLU A 516 -21.91 0.82 -11.05
N ALA A 517 -20.91 1.58 -11.46
CA ALA A 517 -20.46 1.61 -12.85
C ALA A 517 -19.81 0.30 -13.29
N SER A 518 -20.10 -0.14 -14.51
CA SER A 518 -19.41 -1.24 -15.17
C SER A 518 -18.21 -0.78 -16.01
N ILE A 519 -18.14 0.51 -16.33
CA ILE A 519 -17.06 1.11 -17.10
C ILE A 519 -16.68 2.45 -16.46
N VAL A 520 -15.38 2.63 -16.24
CA VAL A 520 -14.79 3.94 -15.88
C VAL A 520 -13.74 4.30 -16.91
N LYS A 521 -13.77 5.52 -17.37
CA LYS A 521 -12.81 6.06 -18.33
C LYS A 521 -12.13 7.30 -17.76
N LEU A 522 -10.82 7.25 -17.66
CA LEU A 522 -9.98 8.40 -17.37
C LEU A 522 -9.16 8.75 -18.61
N ASN A 523 -9.37 9.95 -19.13
CA ASN A 523 -8.65 10.45 -20.29
C ASN A 523 -7.76 11.61 -19.87
N PHE A 524 -6.46 11.46 -20.06
CA PHE A 524 -5.43 12.44 -19.76
C PHE A 524 -4.97 13.08 -21.07
N ARG A 525 -5.02 14.38 -21.15
CA ARG A 525 -4.57 15.14 -22.32
C ARG A 525 -3.67 16.28 -21.87
N GLU A 526 -2.47 16.32 -22.43
CA GLU A 526 -1.52 17.40 -22.27
C GLU A 526 -1.63 18.37 -23.45
N THR A 527 -1.60 19.66 -23.15
CA THR A 527 -1.33 20.73 -24.13
C THR A 527 -0.06 21.46 -23.71
N SER A 528 0.39 22.44 -24.47
CA SER A 528 1.61 23.19 -24.16
C SER A 528 1.63 23.85 -22.77
N SER A 529 0.46 24.15 -22.18
CA SER A 529 0.34 24.88 -20.91
C SER A 529 -0.57 24.22 -19.87
N LYS A 530 -1.30 23.17 -20.23
CA LYS A 530 -2.33 22.60 -19.34
C LYS A 530 -2.42 21.09 -19.46
N LEU A 531 -2.66 20.46 -18.30
CA LEU A 531 -3.12 19.09 -18.19
C LEU A 531 -4.64 19.08 -18.01
N THR A 532 -5.34 18.35 -18.85
CA THR A 532 -6.78 18.09 -18.72
C THR A 532 -6.99 16.62 -18.43
N ILE A 533 -7.70 16.33 -17.34
CA ILE A 533 -8.09 14.98 -16.96
C ILE A 533 -9.61 14.91 -17.00
N SER A 534 -10.14 14.04 -17.86
CA SER A 534 -11.58 13.80 -17.99
C SER A 534 -11.90 12.45 -17.37
N TYR A 535 -12.76 12.45 -16.38
CA TYR A 535 -13.30 11.27 -15.73
C TYR A 535 -14.74 11.04 -16.23
N ILE A 536 -15.07 9.82 -16.58
CA ILE A 536 -16.42 9.41 -16.99
C ILE A 536 -16.68 8.00 -16.47
N ASP A 537 -17.81 7.78 -15.82
CA ASP A 537 -18.32 6.46 -15.52
C ASP A 537 -19.76 6.29 -16.03
N ASN A 538 -20.16 5.05 -16.26
CA ASN A 538 -21.51 4.69 -16.74
C ASN A 538 -22.42 4.23 -15.59
N GLY A 539 -22.24 4.75 -14.40
CA GLY A 539 -23.02 4.38 -13.23
C GLY A 539 -24.36 5.12 -13.11
N LYS A 540 -24.91 5.13 -11.91
CA LYS A 540 -26.24 5.72 -11.62
C LYS A 540 -26.29 7.25 -11.74
N GLY A 541 -25.15 7.95 -11.83
CA GLY A 541 -25.10 9.41 -11.74
C GLY A 541 -25.48 9.94 -10.34
N PHE A 542 -25.73 11.23 -10.23
CA PHE A 542 -26.15 11.90 -8.99
C PHE A 542 -27.44 12.68 -9.22
N SER A 543 -28.34 12.67 -8.23
CA SER A 543 -29.44 13.63 -8.19
C SER A 543 -28.99 14.97 -7.59
N SER A 544 -29.62 16.08 -7.98
CA SER A 544 -29.34 17.42 -7.45
C SER A 544 -29.57 17.55 -5.93
N ALA A 545 -30.33 16.63 -5.33
CA ALA A 545 -30.55 16.55 -3.88
C ALA A 545 -29.38 15.89 -3.13
N GLU A 546 -28.66 14.97 -3.76
CA GLU A 546 -27.52 14.27 -3.20
C GLU A 546 -26.24 15.12 -3.23
N LEU A 547 -26.11 16.01 -4.21
CA LEU A 547 -25.03 17.00 -4.31
C LEU A 547 -24.94 17.93 -3.11
N LYS A 548 -26.08 18.30 -2.49
CA LYS A 548 -26.13 19.18 -1.31
C LYS A 548 -25.64 18.50 -0.01
N LYS A 549 -25.53 17.19 0.02
CA LYS A 549 -25.11 16.40 1.20
C LYS A 549 -23.65 15.90 1.16
N GLY A 550 -22.98 15.94 0.02
CA GLY A 550 -21.66 15.31 -0.16
C GLY A 550 -20.49 16.27 0.06
N ALA A 551 -19.73 16.12 1.15
CA ALA A 551 -18.50 16.88 1.40
C ALA A 551 -17.38 16.52 0.41
N GLY A 552 -17.41 15.36 -0.24
CA GLY A 552 -16.33 14.83 -1.08
C GLY A 552 -16.04 15.66 -2.32
N LEU A 553 -17.05 16.00 -3.12
CA LEU A 553 -16.87 16.81 -4.34
C LEU A 553 -16.41 18.24 -4.02
N LYS A 554 -16.91 18.82 -2.92
CA LYS A 554 -16.45 20.13 -2.44
C LYS A 554 -14.97 20.10 -2.01
N ASN A 555 -14.53 19.00 -1.43
CA ASN A 555 -13.10 18.79 -1.11
C ASN A 555 -12.24 18.66 -2.36
N VAL A 556 -12.74 17.99 -3.40
CA VAL A 556 -12.09 17.90 -4.71
C VAL A 556 -11.93 19.28 -5.33
N GLU A 557 -13.00 20.06 -5.37
CA GLU A 557 -13.01 21.45 -5.88
C GLU A 557 -11.99 22.31 -5.14
N ASN A 558 -12.08 22.38 -3.81
CA ASN A 558 -11.14 23.15 -2.98
C ASN A 558 -9.68 22.77 -3.19
N ARG A 559 -9.39 21.48 -3.38
CA ARG A 559 -8.02 21.00 -3.63
C ARG A 559 -7.51 21.43 -5.01
N ILE A 560 -8.34 21.38 -6.04
CA ILE A 560 -7.97 21.83 -7.38
C ILE A 560 -7.79 23.34 -7.40
N ASP A 561 -8.67 24.09 -6.75
CA ASP A 561 -8.55 25.55 -6.61
C ASP A 561 -7.26 25.95 -5.91
N SER A 562 -6.82 25.17 -4.91
CA SER A 562 -5.57 25.45 -4.15
C SER A 562 -4.32 25.44 -5.03
N ILE A 563 -4.35 24.81 -6.19
CA ILE A 563 -3.25 24.77 -7.18
C ILE A 563 -3.55 25.59 -8.44
N GLY A 564 -4.59 26.45 -8.39
CA GLY A 564 -5.00 27.29 -9.51
C GLY A 564 -5.59 26.54 -10.71
N GLY A 565 -6.10 25.34 -10.48
CA GLY A 565 -6.81 24.54 -11.47
C GLY A 565 -8.30 24.85 -11.50
N SER A 566 -9.05 24.15 -12.35
CA SER A 566 -10.50 24.17 -12.36
C SER A 566 -11.08 22.76 -12.38
N PHE A 567 -12.16 22.57 -11.66
CA PHE A 567 -12.91 21.33 -11.59
C PHE A 567 -14.35 21.59 -12.05
N ASN A 568 -14.75 20.96 -13.14
CA ASN A 568 -16.09 21.06 -13.70
C ASN A 568 -16.70 19.66 -13.75
N PHE A 569 -17.96 19.50 -13.37
CA PHE A 569 -18.68 18.25 -13.49
C PHE A 569 -20.13 18.51 -13.94
N GLN A 570 -20.72 17.49 -14.57
CA GLN A 570 -22.12 17.56 -15.00
C GLN A 570 -22.99 16.79 -13.99
N PRO A 571 -23.86 17.48 -13.24
CA PRO A 571 -24.65 16.87 -12.16
C PRO A 571 -25.87 16.06 -12.63
N GLU A 572 -26.29 16.19 -13.90
CA GLU A 572 -27.56 15.62 -14.39
C GLU A 572 -27.34 14.79 -15.66
N THR A 573 -26.75 13.59 -15.51
CA THR A 573 -26.82 12.58 -16.56
C THR A 573 -27.49 11.34 -15.98
N THR A 574 -28.55 10.86 -16.67
CA THR A 574 -29.25 9.61 -16.34
C THR A 574 -28.37 8.39 -16.55
N ASP A 575 -27.19 8.55 -17.15
CA ASP A 575 -26.29 7.49 -17.60
C ASP A 575 -24.85 7.71 -17.15
N GLY A 576 -24.63 7.98 -15.83
CA GLY A 576 -23.30 8.04 -15.24
C GLY A 576 -22.87 9.41 -14.73
N PHE A 577 -21.61 9.53 -14.34
CA PHE A 577 -21.01 10.77 -13.85
C PHE A 577 -19.83 11.17 -14.73
N SER A 578 -19.74 12.47 -15.04
CA SER A 578 -18.60 13.02 -15.75
C SER A 578 -18.00 14.22 -15.05
N ALA A 579 -16.69 14.29 -15.01
CA ALA A 579 -15.95 15.42 -14.43
C ALA A 579 -14.72 15.75 -15.28
N GLN A 580 -14.35 17.01 -15.28
CA GLN A 580 -13.16 17.52 -15.95
C GLN A 580 -12.32 18.34 -14.99
N ILE A 581 -11.06 17.99 -14.91
CA ILE A 581 -10.02 18.67 -14.16
C ILE A 581 -9.07 19.33 -15.15
N VAL A 582 -8.79 20.62 -14.96
CA VAL A 582 -7.82 21.35 -15.78
C VAL A 582 -6.80 22.00 -14.85
N ILE A 583 -5.53 21.73 -15.10
CA ILE A 583 -4.42 22.21 -14.27
C ILE A 583 -3.38 22.82 -15.22
N SER A 584 -2.85 23.97 -14.85
CA SER A 584 -1.72 24.61 -15.56
C SER A 584 -0.40 23.97 -15.10
N PHE A 585 0.56 23.87 -16.04
CA PHE A 585 1.91 23.36 -15.74
C PHE A 585 2.77 24.42 -15.05
#